data_c806045a810a96122f1ff993011a10a1
#
_entry.id   c806045a810a96122f1ff993011a10a1
#
_cell.length_a   1.000
_cell.length_b   1.000
_cell.length_c   1.000
_cell.angle_alpha   90.00
_cell.angle_beta   90.00
_cell.angle_gamma   90.00
#
_symmetry.space_group_name_H-M   'P 1'
#
loop_
_entity.id
_entity.type
_entity.pdbx_description
1 polymer ?
#
loop_
_entity_poly.entity_id
_entity_poly.type
_entity_poly.pdbx_seq_one_letter_code
_entity_poly.pdbx_strand_id
1 'polypeptide(L)'
;MLCLLIKNNRKMSRIGNNPVTLPAGVTFEISENVITVKGKLGELSQEIKDGIVIKNEEGVISVERPSNSKDHKAKHGLYRALINNMIIGVNEGWSKELELVGVGYRASNQGQILDLALGFSHNIVIDVAPEVKIETISEKGRNPKIKLTSVDKQLVGAVAAKIRSFRKPEPYKGKGVKYVGEVLRRKAGKSA
;
A
#
# COMPACT_ATOMS: atom_id res chain seq x y z
N MET A 1 25.93 -10.33 -45.14
CA MET A 1 24.53 -9.87 -45.16
C MET A 1 23.80 -10.61 -44.05
N LEU A 2 23.89 -10.07 -42.83
CA LEU A 2 23.36 -10.71 -41.61
C LEU A 2 22.00 -10.07 -41.30
N CYS A 3 20.93 -10.79 -41.64
CA CYS A 3 19.57 -10.36 -41.41
C CYS A 3 19.27 -10.52 -39.91
N LEU A 4 19.31 -9.41 -39.16
CA LEU A 4 18.88 -9.36 -37.80
C LEU A 4 17.36 -9.66 -37.72
N LEU A 5 17.02 -10.88 -37.38
CA LEU A 5 15.70 -11.29 -36.99
C LEU A 5 15.33 -10.55 -35.68
N ILE A 6 14.75 -9.36 -35.81
CA ILE A 6 14.05 -8.70 -34.75
C ILE A 6 12.81 -9.56 -34.45
N LYS A 7 12.94 -10.47 -33.48
CA LYS A 7 11.79 -11.15 -32.88
C LYS A 7 10.94 -10.07 -32.21
N ASN A 8 9.90 -9.62 -32.93
CA ASN A 8 8.81 -8.84 -32.38
C ASN A 8 8.07 -9.68 -31.32
N ASN A 9 8.64 -9.82 -30.14
CA ASN A 9 7.96 -10.32 -28.98
C ASN A 9 6.93 -9.27 -28.60
N ARG A 10 5.69 -9.39 -29.09
CA ARG A 10 4.54 -8.66 -28.58
C ARG A 10 4.36 -9.02 -27.12
N LYS A 11 5.01 -8.25 -26.25
CA LYS A 11 4.98 -8.41 -24.80
C LYS A 11 3.58 -8.08 -24.31
N MET A 12 2.74 -9.10 -24.10
CA MET A 12 1.33 -8.97 -23.72
C MET A 12 1.09 -8.46 -22.28
N SER A 13 2.13 -8.22 -21.49
CA SER A 13 2.03 -7.64 -20.15
C SER A 13 2.96 -6.43 -20.03
N ARG A 14 2.42 -5.24 -20.15
CA ARG A 14 3.20 -3.99 -20.05
C ARG A 14 3.81 -3.80 -18.65
N ILE A 15 3.05 -4.12 -17.60
CA ILE A 15 3.48 -3.94 -16.20
C ILE A 15 4.52 -5.00 -15.82
N GLY A 16 4.27 -6.29 -16.08
CA GLY A 16 5.17 -7.37 -15.68
C GLY A 16 6.57 -7.29 -16.32
N ASN A 17 6.64 -6.77 -17.53
CA ASN A 17 7.89 -6.64 -18.27
C ASN A 17 8.71 -5.38 -17.96
N ASN A 18 8.15 -4.43 -17.19
CA ASN A 18 8.92 -3.27 -16.78
C ASN A 18 9.95 -3.69 -15.73
N PRO A 19 11.25 -3.47 -15.97
CA PRO A 19 12.28 -3.74 -14.98
C PRO A 19 12.05 -2.88 -13.73
N VAL A 20 12.57 -3.35 -12.60
CA VAL A 20 12.57 -2.62 -11.34
C VAL A 20 14.02 -2.29 -11.00
N THR A 21 14.36 -1.02 -10.92
CA THR A 21 15.69 -0.56 -10.53
C THR A 21 15.84 -0.55 -9.01
N LEU A 22 16.94 -1.04 -8.50
CA LEU A 22 17.28 -0.97 -7.09
C LEU A 22 17.86 0.41 -6.77
N PRO A 23 17.29 1.17 -5.83
CA PRO A 23 17.90 2.41 -5.35
C PRO A 23 19.15 2.12 -4.51
N ALA A 24 20.06 3.08 -4.43
CA ALA A 24 21.27 2.96 -3.61
C ALA A 24 20.91 2.72 -2.14
N GLY A 25 21.54 1.70 -1.53
CA GLY A 25 21.32 1.34 -0.13
C GLY A 25 20.20 0.32 0.12
N VAL A 26 19.62 -0.26 -0.94
CA VAL A 26 18.71 -1.40 -0.83
C VAL A 26 19.42 -2.66 -1.31
N THR A 27 19.42 -3.71 -0.49
CA THR A 27 19.92 -5.03 -0.86
C THR A 27 18.75 -5.95 -1.20
N PHE A 28 18.96 -6.79 -2.20
CA PHE A 28 17.96 -7.72 -2.71
C PHE A 28 18.56 -9.12 -2.76
N GLU A 29 18.01 -10.03 -1.96
CA GLU A 29 18.46 -11.41 -1.83
C GLU A 29 17.35 -12.36 -2.32
N ILE A 30 17.76 -13.41 -3.01
CA ILE A 30 16.86 -14.47 -3.44
C ILE A 30 17.35 -15.77 -2.82
N SER A 31 16.54 -16.39 -2.00
CA SER A 31 16.82 -17.68 -1.38
C SER A 31 15.72 -18.66 -1.78
N GLU A 32 16.03 -19.61 -2.65
CA GLU A 32 15.08 -20.61 -3.20
C GLU A 32 13.80 -19.94 -3.72
N ASN A 33 12.75 -19.89 -2.91
CA ASN A 33 11.44 -19.35 -3.27
C ASN A 33 11.07 -18.09 -2.45
N VAL A 34 12.01 -17.53 -1.66
CA VAL A 34 11.75 -16.34 -0.83
C VAL A 34 12.63 -15.20 -1.30
N ILE A 35 12.00 -14.07 -1.55
CA ILE A 35 12.71 -12.81 -1.79
C ILE A 35 12.78 -12.06 -0.48
N THR A 36 13.96 -11.57 -0.14
CA THR A 36 14.18 -10.67 0.98
C THR A 36 14.75 -9.36 0.47
N VAL A 37 14.10 -8.26 0.84
CA VAL A 37 14.53 -6.90 0.51
C VAL A 37 14.86 -6.18 1.79
N LYS A 38 16.10 -5.70 1.93
CA LYS A 38 16.57 -4.95 3.10
C LYS A 38 16.93 -3.53 2.70
N GLY A 39 16.56 -2.57 3.52
CA GLY A 39 16.83 -1.15 3.29
C GLY A 39 16.95 -0.37 4.58
N LYS A 40 16.90 0.95 4.48
CA LYS A 40 17.11 1.88 5.62
C LYS A 40 16.06 1.75 6.71
N LEU A 41 14.81 1.43 6.35
CA LEU A 41 13.67 1.42 7.27
C LEU A 41 13.34 0.04 7.83
N GLY A 42 13.93 -1.02 7.27
CA GLY A 42 13.70 -2.40 7.70
C GLY A 42 13.89 -3.41 6.59
N GLU A 43 13.37 -4.60 6.83
CA GLU A 43 13.41 -5.71 5.88
C GLU A 43 12.01 -6.26 5.64
N LEU A 44 11.75 -6.71 4.43
CA LEU A 44 10.54 -7.40 4.03
C LEU A 44 10.89 -8.67 3.28
N SER A 45 10.11 -9.73 3.52
CA SER A 45 10.23 -11.00 2.83
C SER A 45 8.93 -11.37 2.12
N GLN A 46 9.04 -12.02 0.96
CA GLN A 46 7.90 -12.48 0.17
C GLN A 46 8.19 -13.83 -0.45
N GLU A 47 7.30 -14.78 -0.22
CA GLU A 47 7.35 -16.09 -0.85
C GLU A 47 6.85 -16.01 -2.30
N ILE A 48 7.61 -16.65 -3.22
CA ILE A 48 7.25 -16.78 -4.63
C ILE A 48 6.77 -18.21 -4.87
N LYS A 49 5.64 -18.32 -5.52
CA LYS A 49 5.05 -19.62 -5.91
C LYS A 49 4.97 -19.72 -7.42
N ASP A 50 4.77 -20.95 -7.92
CA ASP A 50 4.33 -21.21 -9.30
C ASP A 50 5.37 -20.96 -10.40
N GLY A 51 6.63 -21.22 -10.14
CA GLY A 51 7.67 -21.25 -11.18
C GLY A 51 7.98 -19.89 -11.81
N ILE A 52 7.62 -18.79 -11.16
CA ILE A 52 8.08 -17.46 -11.57
C ILE A 52 9.57 -17.33 -11.24
N VAL A 53 10.37 -16.95 -12.23
CA VAL A 53 11.81 -16.75 -12.07
C VAL A 53 12.11 -15.26 -11.95
N ILE A 54 12.92 -14.92 -10.97
CA ILE A 54 13.36 -13.54 -10.76
C ILE A 54 14.87 -13.49 -10.97
N LYS A 55 15.30 -12.54 -11.77
CA LYS A 55 16.70 -12.28 -12.08
C LYS A 55 17.07 -10.90 -11.59
N ASN A 56 18.24 -10.81 -10.98
CA ASN A 56 18.85 -9.54 -10.60
C ASN A 56 20.14 -9.39 -11.42
N GLU A 57 20.14 -8.46 -12.36
CA GLU A 57 21.26 -8.16 -13.24
C GLU A 57 21.69 -6.71 -13.00
N GLU A 58 22.87 -6.50 -12.43
CA GLU A 58 23.47 -5.15 -12.20
C GLU A 58 22.53 -4.15 -11.49
N GLY A 59 21.73 -4.62 -10.50
CA GLY A 59 20.78 -3.76 -9.78
C GLY A 59 19.47 -3.52 -10.53
N VAL A 60 19.20 -4.27 -11.59
CA VAL A 60 17.93 -4.27 -12.30
C VAL A 60 17.25 -5.62 -12.11
N ILE A 61 16.08 -5.60 -11.49
CA ILE A 61 15.29 -6.81 -11.25
C ILE A 61 14.33 -7.01 -12.40
N SER A 62 14.39 -8.18 -13.00
CA SER A 62 13.47 -8.66 -14.02
C SER A 62 12.70 -9.89 -13.52
N VAL A 63 11.43 -9.96 -13.84
CA VAL A 63 10.55 -11.08 -13.50
C VAL A 63 10.22 -11.83 -14.78
N GLU A 64 10.44 -13.14 -14.80
CA GLU A 64 10.16 -14.00 -15.96
C GLU A 64 9.06 -15.01 -15.61
N ARG A 65 8.22 -15.33 -16.58
CA ARG A 65 7.18 -16.35 -16.45
C ARG A 65 7.48 -17.57 -17.31
N PRO A 66 7.17 -18.80 -16.85
CA PRO A 66 7.45 -20.01 -17.60
C PRO A 66 6.56 -20.19 -18.83
N SER A 67 5.33 -19.65 -18.80
CA SER A 67 4.38 -19.79 -19.91
C SER A 67 3.46 -18.58 -20.09
N ASN A 68 2.71 -18.58 -21.20
CA ASN A 68 1.72 -17.55 -21.52
C ASN A 68 0.30 -17.89 -21.00
N SER A 69 0.15 -18.81 -20.04
CA SER A 69 -1.13 -19.11 -19.41
C SER A 69 -1.72 -17.87 -18.71
N LYS A 70 -3.02 -17.85 -18.51
CA LYS A 70 -3.73 -16.75 -17.83
C LYS A 70 -3.18 -16.54 -16.41
N ASP A 71 -2.93 -17.63 -15.69
CA ASP A 71 -2.43 -17.60 -14.31
C ASP A 71 -1.00 -17.07 -14.22
N HIS A 72 -0.09 -17.53 -15.08
CA HIS A 72 1.29 -17.03 -15.11
C HIS A 72 1.36 -15.54 -15.51
N LYS A 73 0.46 -15.07 -16.38
CA LYS A 73 0.35 -13.63 -16.69
C LYS A 73 -0.10 -12.81 -15.49
N ALA A 74 -1.09 -13.29 -14.74
CA ALA A 74 -1.59 -12.63 -13.54
C ALA A 74 -0.50 -12.56 -12.47
N LYS A 75 0.16 -13.70 -12.17
CA LYS A 75 1.24 -13.80 -11.18
C LYS A 75 2.48 -12.99 -11.57
N HIS A 76 2.84 -12.94 -12.84
CA HIS A 76 3.93 -12.11 -13.35
C HIS A 76 3.74 -10.63 -12.99
N GLY A 77 2.55 -10.08 -13.23
CA GLY A 77 2.23 -8.71 -12.85
C GLY A 77 2.16 -8.51 -11.34
N LEU A 78 1.63 -9.49 -10.61
CA LEU A 78 1.50 -9.46 -9.16
C LEU A 78 2.89 -9.38 -8.49
N TYR A 79 3.78 -10.33 -8.78
CA TYR A 79 5.10 -10.37 -8.14
C TYR A 79 5.96 -9.16 -8.48
N ARG A 80 5.90 -8.69 -9.73
CA ARG A 80 6.57 -7.44 -10.10
C ARG A 80 6.07 -6.26 -9.27
N ALA A 81 4.76 -6.15 -9.07
CA ALA A 81 4.18 -5.08 -8.26
C ALA A 81 4.52 -5.20 -6.77
N LEU A 82 4.53 -6.43 -6.22
CA LEU A 82 4.94 -6.69 -4.85
C LEU A 82 6.40 -6.31 -4.61
N ILE A 83 7.32 -6.75 -5.48
CA ILE A 83 8.74 -6.42 -5.39
C ILE A 83 8.94 -4.90 -5.40
N ASN A 84 8.30 -4.20 -6.34
CA ASN A 84 8.40 -2.75 -6.43
C ASN A 84 7.86 -2.06 -5.15
N ASN A 85 6.75 -2.57 -4.59
CA ASN A 85 6.21 -2.04 -3.34
C ASN A 85 7.15 -2.29 -2.15
N MET A 86 7.82 -3.44 -2.09
CA MET A 86 8.80 -3.76 -1.06
C MET A 86 10.01 -2.83 -1.14
N ILE A 87 10.55 -2.62 -2.34
CA ILE A 87 11.71 -1.73 -2.56
C ILE A 87 11.41 -0.29 -2.12
N ILE A 88 10.26 0.25 -2.54
CA ILE A 88 9.83 1.59 -2.11
C ILE A 88 9.61 1.61 -0.59
N GLY A 89 8.99 0.57 -0.04
CA GLY A 89 8.69 0.48 1.38
C GLY A 89 9.92 0.48 2.26
N VAL A 90 10.97 -0.29 1.93
CA VAL A 90 12.20 -0.32 2.72
C VAL A 90 13.09 0.92 2.53
N ASN A 91 12.94 1.64 1.42
CA ASN A 91 13.71 2.84 1.11
C ASN A 91 13.07 4.11 1.68
N GLU A 92 11.79 4.35 1.38
CA GLU A 92 11.06 5.60 1.68
C GLU A 92 9.96 5.40 2.73
N GLY A 93 9.41 4.17 2.83
CA GLY A 93 8.23 3.87 3.63
C GLY A 93 6.93 4.20 2.90
N TRP A 94 5.84 3.64 3.44
CA TRP A 94 4.49 3.92 2.98
C TRP A 94 3.72 4.70 4.02
N SER A 95 3.04 5.75 3.62
CA SER A 95 2.16 6.53 4.49
C SER A 95 0.75 6.61 3.93
N LYS A 96 -0.23 6.61 4.83
CA LYS A 96 -1.64 6.90 4.54
C LYS A 96 -2.18 7.85 5.58
N GLU A 97 -2.88 8.86 5.12
CA GLU A 97 -3.52 9.85 5.99
C GLU A 97 -5.04 9.72 5.89
N LEU A 98 -5.67 9.68 7.05
CA LEU A 98 -7.12 9.67 7.22
C LEU A 98 -7.55 10.97 7.86
N GLU A 99 -8.68 11.51 7.42
CA GLU A 99 -9.30 12.71 7.96
C GLU A 99 -10.66 12.33 8.57
N LEU A 100 -10.91 12.77 9.79
CA LEU A 100 -12.16 12.55 10.51
C LEU A 100 -13.07 13.77 10.35
N VAL A 101 -14.10 13.64 9.54
CA VAL A 101 -15.05 14.72 9.26
C VAL A 101 -16.30 14.54 10.09
N GLY A 102 -16.52 15.40 11.07
CA GLY A 102 -17.72 15.36 11.91
C GLY A 102 -17.60 16.23 13.17
N VAL A 103 -18.73 16.76 13.64
CA VAL A 103 -18.76 17.53 14.88
C VAL A 103 -18.49 16.60 16.06
N GLY A 104 -17.50 16.95 16.89
CA GLY A 104 -17.13 16.17 18.06
C GLY A 104 -16.27 14.93 17.76
N TYR A 105 -15.84 14.71 16.50
CA TYR A 105 -14.92 13.64 16.19
C TYR A 105 -13.53 13.94 16.74
N ARG A 106 -12.94 12.95 17.37
CA ARG A 106 -11.60 13.05 17.97
C ARG A 106 -10.81 11.78 17.68
N ALA A 107 -9.51 11.91 17.58
CA ALA A 107 -8.56 10.81 17.54
C ALA A 107 -7.42 11.11 18.50
N SER A 108 -7.05 10.15 19.30
CA SER A 108 -5.86 10.20 20.17
C SER A 108 -5.16 8.84 20.14
N ASN A 109 -3.86 8.83 20.27
CA ASN A 109 -3.11 7.59 20.36
C ASN A 109 -2.20 7.59 21.60
N GLN A 110 -2.09 6.44 22.23
CA GLN A 110 -1.12 6.14 23.29
C GLN A 110 -0.29 4.93 22.83
N GLY A 111 0.88 5.21 22.25
CA GLY A 111 1.66 4.17 21.59
C GLY A 111 0.89 3.55 20.43
N GLN A 112 0.64 2.25 20.49
CA GLN A 112 -0.10 1.49 19.46
C GLN A 112 -1.62 1.47 19.66
N ILE A 113 -2.09 1.93 20.81
CA ILE A 113 -3.52 2.01 21.09
C ILE A 113 -4.07 3.30 20.50
N LEU A 114 -5.00 3.18 19.56
CA LEU A 114 -5.71 4.28 18.91
C LEU A 114 -7.13 4.37 19.48
N ASP A 115 -7.46 5.51 20.09
CA ASP A 115 -8.81 5.83 20.61
C ASP A 115 -9.51 6.80 19.67
N LEU A 116 -10.71 6.42 19.23
CA LEU A 116 -11.51 7.13 18.25
C LEU A 116 -12.90 7.45 18.78
N ALA A 117 -13.22 8.73 18.89
CA ALA A 117 -14.58 9.22 19.11
C ALA A 117 -15.23 9.59 17.77
N LEU A 118 -16.11 8.75 17.25
CA LEU A 118 -16.73 8.88 15.93
C LEU A 118 -18.24 9.16 15.98
N GLY A 119 -18.71 9.77 17.08
CA GLY A 119 -20.14 10.11 17.28
C GLY A 119 -21.02 8.90 17.61
N PHE A 120 -20.44 7.85 18.19
CA PHE A 120 -21.15 6.77 18.87
C PHE A 120 -21.27 7.08 20.36
N SER A 121 -22.08 6.33 21.09
CA SER A 121 -22.23 6.43 22.55
C SER A 121 -20.97 6.00 23.32
N HIS A 122 -20.04 5.30 22.65
CA HIS A 122 -18.79 4.80 23.20
C HIS A 122 -17.61 5.14 22.26
N ASN A 123 -16.41 5.21 22.79
CA ASN A 123 -15.20 5.30 21.99
C ASN A 123 -14.83 3.95 21.40
N ILE A 124 -14.20 3.98 20.24
CA ILE A 124 -13.65 2.80 19.59
C ILE A 124 -12.16 2.76 19.89
N VAL A 125 -11.72 1.74 20.60
CA VAL A 125 -10.31 1.51 20.90
C VAL A 125 -9.78 0.40 20.02
N ILE A 126 -8.64 0.64 19.36
CA ILE A 126 -8.01 -0.32 18.46
C ILE A 126 -6.55 -0.45 18.86
N ASP A 127 -6.10 -1.69 19.01
CA ASP A 127 -4.69 -2.02 19.05
C ASP A 127 -4.19 -2.26 17.62
N VAL A 128 -3.16 -1.51 17.22
CA VAL A 128 -2.60 -1.55 15.88
C VAL A 128 -1.26 -2.27 15.91
N ALA A 129 -1.00 -3.09 14.92
CA ALA A 129 0.23 -3.86 14.80
C ALA A 129 1.49 -2.98 14.99
N PRO A 130 2.51 -3.45 15.70
CA PRO A 130 3.71 -2.67 16.07
C PRO A 130 4.51 -2.18 14.87
N GLU A 131 4.37 -2.83 13.71
CA GLU A 131 5.02 -2.44 12.46
C GLU A 131 4.43 -1.16 11.85
N VAL A 132 3.25 -0.73 12.31
CA VAL A 132 2.58 0.50 11.83
C VAL A 132 2.73 1.60 12.86
N LYS A 133 3.44 2.65 12.50
CA LYS A 133 3.56 3.86 13.31
C LYS A 133 2.33 4.74 13.14
N ILE A 134 1.74 5.17 14.25
CA ILE A 134 0.53 6.00 14.29
C ILE A 134 0.90 7.39 14.80
N GLU A 135 0.46 8.39 14.08
CA GLU A 135 0.54 9.80 14.49
C GLU A 135 -0.85 10.42 14.39
N THR A 136 -1.34 10.99 15.49
CA THR A 136 -2.61 11.73 15.49
C THR A 136 -2.33 13.23 15.51
N ILE A 137 -2.91 13.96 14.56
CA ILE A 137 -2.75 15.41 14.41
C ILE A 137 -4.12 16.05 14.64
N SER A 138 -4.24 16.85 15.72
CA SER A 138 -5.45 17.57 16.06
C SER A 138 -5.13 19.05 16.21
N GLU A 139 -5.52 19.84 15.22
CA GLU A 139 -5.37 21.29 15.21
C GLU A 139 -6.73 21.96 15.49
N LYS A 140 -6.73 23.06 16.24
CA LYS A 140 -7.95 23.85 16.48
C LYS A 140 -8.52 24.37 15.16
N GLY A 141 -9.80 24.14 14.94
CA GLY A 141 -10.50 24.59 13.72
C GLY A 141 -10.32 23.73 12.47
N ARG A 142 -9.56 22.63 12.55
CA ARG A 142 -9.39 21.66 11.46
C ARG A 142 -9.87 20.28 11.87
N ASN A 143 -10.22 19.47 10.87
CA ASN A 143 -10.58 18.07 11.11
C ASN A 143 -9.37 17.29 11.63
N PRO A 144 -9.54 16.46 12.68
CA PRO A 144 -8.47 15.59 13.14
C PRO A 144 -7.98 14.67 12.03
N LYS A 145 -6.67 14.47 11.99
CA LYS A 145 -6.03 13.57 11.01
C LYS A 145 -5.28 12.46 11.72
N ILE A 146 -5.27 11.30 11.10
CA ILE A 146 -4.49 10.14 11.52
C ILE A 146 -3.53 9.81 10.39
N LYS A 147 -2.22 9.83 10.68
CA LYS A 147 -1.19 9.41 9.75
C LYS A 147 -0.68 8.04 10.19
N LEU A 148 -0.70 7.10 9.26
CA LEU A 148 -0.21 5.75 9.42
C LEU A 148 1.02 5.58 8.54
N THR A 149 2.11 5.06 9.11
CA THR A 149 3.37 4.86 8.38
C THR A 149 3.91 3.47 8.67
N SER A 150 4.33 2.74 7.64
CA SER A 150 5.02 1.46 7.77
C SER A 150 5.85 1.15 6.52
N VAL A 151 6.70 0.15 6.64
CA VAL A 151 7.47 -0.40 5.51
C VAL A 151 6.54 -1.20 4.59
N ASP A 152 5.56 -1.93 5.17
CA ASP A 152 4.61 -2.73 4.40
C ASP A 152 3.39 -1.92 3.94
N LYS A 153 3.26 -1.77 2.62
CA LYS A 153 2.12 -1.13 1.97
C LYS A 153 0.79 -1.82 2.26
N GLN A 154 0.79 -3.15 2.29
CA GLN A 154 -0.41 -3.94 2.49
C GLN A 154 -0.94 -3.74 3.90
N LEU A 155 -0.05 -3.78 4.89
CA LEU A 155 -0.41 -3.60 6.29
C LEU A 155 -0.97 -2.19 6.56
N VAL A 156 -0.29 -1.13 6.07
CA VAL A 156 -0.80 0.25 6.17
C VAL A 156 -2.18 0.38 5.52
N GLY A 157 -2.35 -0.23 4.34
CA GLY A 157 -3.62 -0.21 3.63
C GLY A 157 -4.74 -0.92 4.39
N ALA A 158 -4.46 -2.08 4.97
CA ALA A 158 -5.42 -2.87 5.75
C ALA A 158 -5.86 -2.12 7.02
N VAL A 159 -4.90 -1.56 7.78
CA VAL A 159 -5.20 -0.76 8.98
C VAL A 159 -6.02 0.48 8.62
N ALA A 160 -5.64 1.23 7.59
CA ALA A 160 -6.37 2.39 7.13
C ALA A 160 -7.81 2.04 6.70
N ALA A 161 -7.99 0.95 5.96
CA ALA A 161 -9.31 0.46 5.55
C ALA A 161 -10.16 0.03 6.76
N LYS A 162 -9.56 -0.61 7.77
CA LYS A 162 -10.24 -0.98 9.01
C LYS A 162 -10.75 0.26 9.76
N ILE A 163 -9.89 1.26 9.97
CA ILE A 163 -10.26 2.52 10.62
C ILE A 163 -11.39 3.21 9.84
N ARG A 164 -11.28 3.30 8.52
CA ARG A 164 -12.33 3.89 7.68
C ARG A 164 -13.64 3.10 7.74
N SER A 165 -13.61 1.79 7.95
CA SER A 165 -14.80 0.94 8.01
C SER A 165 -15.69 1.21 9.23
N PHE A 166 -15.15 1.73 10.34
CA PHE A 166 -15.93 2.03 11.54
C PHE A 166 -16.98 3.12 11.31
N ARG A 167 -16.63 4.14 10.54
CA ARG A 167 -17.58 5.16 10.12
C ARG A 167 -17.29 5.60 8.70
N LYS A 168 -17.87 4.89 7.73
CA LYS A 168 -17.74 5.25 6.31
C LYS A 168 -18.25 6.65 6.04
N PRO A 169 -17.67 7.41 5.10
CA PRO A 169 -18.12 8.75 4.78
C PRO A 169 -19.54 8.72 4.21
N GLU A 170 -20.38 9.59 4.73
CA GLU A 170 -21.76 9.76 4.30
C GLU A 170 -21.84 10.52 2.97
N PRO A 171 -22.74 10.14 2.04
CA PRO A 171 -22.84 10.79 0.74
C PRO A 171 -23.50 12.18 0.76
N TYR A 172 -24.19 12.57 1.82
CA TYR A 172 -24.90 13.86 1.89
C TYR A 172 -24.03 14.99 2.44
N LYS A 173 -23.64 14.90 3.69
CA LYS A 173 -22.81 15.92 4.37
C LYS A 173 -21.31 15.54 4.39
N GLY A 174 -20.96 14.31 4.00
CA GLY A 174 -19.58 13.83 4.00
C GLY A 174 -19.01 13.54 5.38
N LYS A 175 -19.85 13.36 6.40
CA LYS A 175 -19.42 12.97 7.74
C LYS A 175 -18.89 11.53 7.74
N GLY A 176 -17.80 11.29 8.43
CA GLY A 176 -17.16 9.97 8.53
C GLY A 176 -15.66 10.07 8.43
N VAL A 177 -15.01 8.91 8.34
CA VAL A 177 -13.56 8.77 8.14
C VAL A 177 -13.29 8.59 6.66
N LYS A 178 -12.52 9.51 6.06
CA LYS A 178 -12.12 9.48 4.65
C LYS A 178 -10.60 9.56 4.52
N TYR A 179 -10.07 9.18 3.37
CA TYR A 179 -8.67 9.46 3.05
C TYR A 179 -8.47 10.95 2.76
N VAL A 180 -7.31 11.48 3.11
CA VAL A 180 -6.96 12.85 2.72
C VAL A 180 -6.89 12.93 1.19
N GLY A 181 -7.59 13.93 0.62
CA GLY A 181 -7.71 14.07 -0.83
C GLY A 181 -8.81 13.20 -1.48
N GLU A 182 -9.54 12.38 -0.71
CA GLU A 182 -10.67 11.60 -1.25
C GLU A 182 -11.84 12.55 -1.61
N VAL A 183 -12.21 12.56 -2.90
CA VAL A 183 -13.36 13.30 -3.41
C VAL A 183 -14.61 12.43 -3.30
N LEU A 184 -15.54 12.83 -2.43
CA LEU A 184 -16.80 12.11 -2.24
C LEU A 184 -17.85 12.63 -3.21
N ARG A 185 -18.49 11.71 -3.95
CA ARG A 185 -19.66 12.06 -4.77
C ARG A 185 -20.84 12.36 -3.83
N ARG A 186 -21.14 13.64 -3.65
CA ARG A 186 -22.28 14.07 -2.83
C ARG A 186 -23.60 13.88 -3.59
N LYS A 187 -24.61 13.44 -2.85
CA LYS A 187 -25.99 13.37 -3.32
C LYS A 187 -26.76 14.60 -2.81
N ALA A 188 -27.63 15.16 -3.64
CA ALA A 188 -28.62 16.12 -3.17
C ALA A 188 -29.61 15.39 -2.26
N GLY A 189 -29.97 16.01 -1.11
CA GLY A 189 -31.06 15.52 -0.28
C GLY A 189 -32.40 15.70 -0.99
N LYS A 190 -33.49 15.24 -0.36
CA LYS A 190 -34.83 15.61 -0.81
C LYS A 190 -34.95 17.13 -0.72
N SER A 191 -35.20 17.80 -1.84
CA SER A 191 -35.74 19.17 -1.85
C SER A 191 -37.15 19.08 -1.31
N ALA A 192 -37.43 19.83 -0.25
CA ALA A 192 -38.79 20.07 0.20
C ALA A 192 -39.51 20.96 -0.80
#